data_83924d971aa7ed1cecf9a05a00bd77c3
#
_entry.id   83924d971aa7ed1cecf9a05a00bd77c3
#
_cell.length_a   1.000
_cell.length_b   1.000
_cell.length_c   1.000
_cell.angle_alpha   90.00
_cell.angle_beta   90.00
_cell.angle_gamma   90.00
#
_symmetry.space_group_name_H-M   'P 1'
#
loop_
_entity.id
_entity.type
_entity.pdbx_description
1 polymer ?
#
loop_
_entity_poly.entity_id
_entity_poly.type
_entity_poly.pdbx_seq_one_letter_code
_entity_poly.pdbx_strand_id
1 'polypeptide(L)'
;MYVDDVLNRALKRNHTQPEFCQAVTEVLESIRPVVESNPYYEKTSLLERLVEPERATVFRVCWMDDNNKVQVNRGYRVQFNSAIGPYKGGLRFHPSVNMSIIKFLGFEQIFKNSLTGLPIGGAKLSLIHISEPT
;
A
#
# COMPACT_ATOMS: atom_id res chain seq x y z
N MET A 1 18.48 16.47 -3.68
CA MET A 1 18.31 15.52 -4.80
C MET A 1 16.88 15.02 -4.86
N TYR A 2 16.43 14.62 -6.02
CA TYR A 2 15.02 14.26 -6.25
C TYR A 2 14.51 13.15 -5.31
N VAL A 3 15.27 12.05 -5.20
CA VAL A 3 14.85 10.92 -4.34
C VAL A 3 14.71 11.37 -2.87
N ASP A 4 15.66 12.14 -2.38
CA ASP A 4 15.61 12.64 -1.00
C ASP A 4 14.41 13.56 -0.76
N ASP A 5 14.10 14.43 -1.73
CA ASP A 5 12.98 15.35 -1.60
C ASP A 5 11.64 14.61 -1.54
N VAL A 6 11.46 13.62 -2.42
CA VAL A 6 10.24 12.81 -2.41
C VAL A 6 10.14 11.97 -1.15
N LEU A 7 11.24 11.34 -0.75
CA LEU A 7 11.28 10.53 0.45
C LEU A 7 10.91 11.35 1.69
N ASN A 8 11.54 12.51 1.87
CA ASN A 8 11.27 13.38 3.02
C ASN A 8 9.81 13.81 3.07
N ARG A 9 9.22 14.18 1.93
CA ARG A 9 7.81 14.55 1.87
C ARG A 9 6.88 13.37 2.18
N ALA A 10 7.20 12.19 1.66
CA ALA A 10 6.41 10.99 1.91
C ALA A 10 6.45 10.59 3.41
N LEU A 11 7.62 10.63 4.03
CA LEU A 11 7.77 10.31 5.45
C LEU A 11 7.02 11.30 6.32
N LYS A 12 7.07 12.58 6.00
CA LYS A 12 6.36 13.61 6.74
C LYS A 12 4.85 13.44 6.63
N ARG A 13 4.35 13.16 5.43
CA ARG A 13 2.93 12.99 5.17
C ARG A 13 2.36 11.72 5.81
N ASN A 14 3.17 10.68 5.94
CA ASN A 14 2.76 9.37 6.45
C ASN A 14 3.39 9.05 7.80
N HIS A 15 3.69 10.06 8.62
CA HIS A 15 4.44 9.86 9.87
C HIS A 15 3.75 8.93 10.88
N THR A 16 2.43 8.72 10.76
CA THR A 16 1.68 7.80 11.62
C THR A 16 1.65 6.37 11.09
N GLN A 17 2.35 6.09 10.00
CA GLN A 17 2.33 4.80 9.31
C GLN A 17 3.76 4.26 9.18
N PRO A 18 4.35 3.74 10.29
CA PRO A 18 5.77 3.38 10.31
C PRO A 18 6.14 2.25 9.36
N GLU A 19 5.30 1.23 9.21
CA GLU A 19 5.56 0.11 8.30
C GLU A 19 5.60 0.57 6.84
N PHE A 20 4.66 1.44 6.49
CA PHE A 20 4.64 2.02 5.15
C PHE A 20 5.86 2.92 4.91
N CYS A 21 6.21 3.75 5.88
CA CYS A 21 7.38 4.62 5.78
C CYS A 21 8.68 3.82 5.60
N GLN A 22 8.82 2.72 6.32
CA GLN A 22 9.99 1.85 6.17
C GLN A 22 10.07 1.26 4.77
N ALA A 23 8.97 0.75 4.24
CA ALA A 23 8.92 0.18 2.90
C ALA A 23 9.27 1.22 1.82
N VAL A 24 8.73 2.43 1.94
CA VAL A 24 9.04 3.52 1.01
C VAL A 24 10.52 3.85 1.05
N THR A 25 11.10 3.95 2.24
CA THR A 25 12.53 4.24 2.40
C THR A 25 13.39 3.19 1.71
N GLU A 26 13.13 1.92 1.98
CA GLU A 26 13.90 0.81 1.42
C GLU A 26 13.82 0.78 -0.10
N VAL A 27 12.62 0.93 -0.66
CA VAL A 27 12.42 0.88 -2.11
C VAL A 27 13.05 2.09 -2.80
N LEU A 28 12.81 3.30 -2.31
CA LEU A 28 13.37 4.50 -2.94
C LEU A 28 14.89 4.52 -2.90
N GLU A 29 15.50 4.04 -1.82
CA GLU A 29 16.95 3.91 -1.76
C GLU A 29 17.46 2.86 -2.77
N SER A 30 16.74 1.76 -2.94
CA SER A 30 17.13 0.71 -3.88
C SER A 30 17.09 1.16 -5.34
N ILE A 31 16.11 1.98 -5.71
CA ILE A 31 15.95 2.43 -7.11
C ILE A 31 16.62 3.77 -7.37
N ARG A 32 17.25 4.39 -6.36
CA ARG A 32 17.93 5.69 -6.49
C ARG A 32 18.87 5.76 -7.69
N PRO A 33 19.79 4.80 -7.93
CA PRO A 33 20.70 4.91 -9.06
C PRO A 33 20.01 5.00 -10.41
N VAL A 34 18.90 4.26 -10.58
CA VAL A 34 18.15 4.25 -11.83
C VAL A 34 17.38 5.57 -12.01
N VAL A 35 16.70 6.01 -10.95
CA VAL A 35 15.87 7.22 -11.01
C VAL A 35 16.72 8.48 -11.22
N GLU A 36 17.86 8.58 -10.54
CA GLU A 36 18.73 9.75 -10.65
C GLU A 36 19.54 9.77 -11.93
N SER A 37 19.63 8.64 -12.64
CA SER A 37 20.35 8.57 -13.93
C SER A 37 19.56 9.12 -15.11
N ASN A 38 18.25 9.33 -14.96
CA ASN A 38 17.38 9.77 -16.06
C ASN A 38 16.42 10.88 -15.59
N PRO A 39 16.64 12.14 -16.03
CA PRO A 39 15.80 13.28 -15.63
C PRO A 39 14.32 13.16 -16.03
N TYR A 40 13.99 12.25 -16.95
CA TYR A 40 12.60 12.02 -17.36
C TYR A 40 11.74 11.55 -16.18
N TYR A 41 12.29 10.77 -15.26
CA TYR A 41 11.55 10.28 -14.11
C TYR A 41 11.14 11.39 -13.15
N GLU A 42 12.01 12.36 -12.91
CA GLU A 42 11.65 13.54 -12.12
C GLU A 42 10.63 14.41 -12.85
N LYS A 43 10.85 14.63 -14.15
CA LYS A 43 9.95 15.44 -14.97
C LYS A 43 8.52 14.91 -15.00
N THR A 44 8.36 13.60 -14.96
CA THR A 44 7.04 12.95 -14.98
C THR A 44 6.49 12.65 -13.59
N SER A 45 7.17 13.09 -12.55
CA SER A 45 6.78 12.84 -11.14
C SER A 45 6.60 11.36 -10.83
N LEU A 46 7.52 10.52 -11.30
CA LEU A 46 7.43 9.08 -11.14
C LEU A 46 7.33 8.67 -9.67
N LEU A 47 8.24 9.18 -8.84
CA LEU A 47 8.29 8.78 -7.43
C LEU A 47 7.08 9.26 -6.65
N GLU A 48 6.61 10.47 -6.92
CA GLU A 48 5.40 11.00 -6.28
C GLU A 48 4.18 10.11 -6.58
N ARG A 49 4.09 9.59 -7.81
CA ARG A 49 3.02 8.67 -8.19
C ARG A 49 3.19 7.28 -7.58
N LEU A 50 4.43 6.83 -7.39
CA LEU A 50 4.70 5.52 -6.81
C LEU A 50 4.37 5.45 -5.32
N VAL A 51 4.62 6.52 -4.58
CA VAL A 51 4.45 6.50 -3.11
C VAL A 51 3.06 6.90 -2.64
N GLU A 52 2.17 7.27 -3.55
CA GLU A 52 0.79 7.62 -3.21
C GLU A 52 -0.16 6.59 -3.80
N PRO A 53 -0.99 5.93 -2.98
CA PRO A 53 -1.97 4.98 -3.52
C PRO A 53 -3.02 5.71 -4.37
N GLU A 54 -3.52 5.02 -5.39
CA GLU A 54 -4.59 5.56 -6.22
C GLU A 54 -5.90 5.67 -5.43
N ARG A 55 -6.17 4.69 -4.57
CA ARG A 55 -7.37 4.68 -3.73
C ARG A 55 -7.15 3.83 -2.49
N ALA A 56 -7.63 4.33 -1.35
CA ALA A 56 -7.68 3.56 -0.10
C ALA A 56 -9.12 3.65 0.43
N THR A 57 -9.71 2.50 0.74
CA THR A 57 -11.08 2.40 1.21
C THR A 57 -11.11 1.67 2.55
N VAL A 58 -11.81 2.23 3.52
CA VAL A 58 -12.11 1.59 4.80
C VAL A 58 -13.61 1.38 4.85
N PHE A 59 -14.07 0.18 5.19
CA PHE A 59 -15.49 -0.14 5.15
C PHE A 59 -15.86 -1.11 6.25
N ARG A 60 -17.14 -1.09 6.60
CA ARG A 60 -17.73 -1.98 7.61
C ARG A 60 -18.25 -3.25 6.93
N VAL A 61 -17.97 -4.40 7.56
CA VAL A 61 -18.52 -5.69 7.13
C VAL A 61 -19.27 -6.29 8.31
N CYS A 62 -20.57 -6.48 8.15
CA CYS A 62 -21.41 -7.14 9.14
C CYS A 62 -21.73 -8.57 8.67
N TRP A 63 -21.65 -9.53 9.59
CA TRP A 63 -21.94 -10.92 9.27
C TRP A 63 -22.48 -11.62 10.51
N MET A 64 -23.14 -12.73 10.31
CA MET A 64 -23.73 -13.51 11.41
C MET A 64 -22.91 -14.78 11.62
N ASP A 65 -22.49 -15.01 12.87
CA ASP A 65 -21.72 -16.20 13.21
C ASP A 65 -22.62 -17.42 13.43
N ASP A 66 -22.00 -18.56 13.74
CA ASP A 66 -22.72 -19.82 13.94
C ASP A 66 -23.64 -19.81 15.17
N ASN A 67 -23.48 -18.85 16.07
CA ASN A 67 -24.30 -18.64 17.24
C ASN A 67 -25.41 -17.62 17.01
N ASN A 68 -25.67 -17.25 15.76
CA ASN A 68 -26.65 -16.22 15.37
C ASN A 68 -26.36 -14.85 15.99
N LYS A 69 -25.09 -14.58 16.30
CA LYS A 69 -24.67 -13.27 16.78
C LYS A 69 -24.11 -12.46 15.64
N VAL A 70 -24.53 -11.19 15.54
CA VAL A 70 -24.00 -10.27 14.55
C VAL A 70 -22.60 -9.84 14.94
N GLN A 71 -21.67 -10.07 14.04
CA GLN A 71 -20.29 -9.63 14.16
C GLN A 71 -20.04 -8.47 13.24
N VAL A 72 -19.12 -7.59 13.64
CA VAL A 72 -18.75 -6.40 12.84
C VAL A 72 -17.25 -6.39 12.63
N ASN A 73 -16.87 -6.39 11.37
CA ASN A 73 -15.47 -6.31 10.97
C ASN A 73 -15.20 -4.99 10.24
N ARG A 74 -13.94 -4.61 10.21
CA ARG A 74 -13.49 -3.50 9.38
C ARG A 74 -12.65 -4.04 8.23
N GLY A 75 -13.00 -3.62 7.02
CA GLY A 75 -12.24 -3.96 5.83
C GLY A 75 -11.34 -2.82 5.41
N TYR A 76 -10.18 -3.17 4.85
CA TYR A 76 -9.25 -2.23 4.23
C TYR A 76 -8.98 -2.68 2.82
N ARG A 77 -9.12 -1.80 1.86
CA ARG A 77 -8.74 -2.04 0.47
C ARG A 77 -7.84 -0.90 0.00
N VAL A 78 -6.61 -1.21 -0.33
CA VAL A 78 -5.72 -0.25 -0.96
C VAL A 78 -5.48 -0.68 -2.40
N GLN A 79 -5.87 0.17 -3.32
CA GLN A 79 -5.60 0.04 -4.74
C GLN A 79 -4.42 0.96 -5.02
N PHE A 80 -3.23 0.38 -5.06
CA PHE A 80 -2.04 1.19 -4.99
C PHE A 80 -1.64 1.73 -6.36
N ASN A 81 -1.57 0.86 -7.36
CA ASN A 81 -1.11 1.30 -8.68
C ASN A 81 -1.67 0.39 -9.78
N SER A 82 -2.21 0.99 -10.82
CA SER A 82 -2.77 0.29 -11.98
C SER A 82 -2.02 0.60 -13.29
N ALA A 83 -0.82 1.18 -13.20
CA ALA A 83 -0.08 1.65 -14.37
C ALA A 83 0.21 0.55 -15.40
N ILE A 84 0.44 -0.68 -14.95
CA ILE A 84 0.74 -1.80 -15.84
C ILE A 84 -0.42 -2.78 -15.99
N GLY A 85 -1.54 -2.55 -15.31
CA GLY A 85 -2.72 -3.38 -15.46
C GLY A 85 -3.66 -3.32 -14.25
N PRO A 86 -4.72 -4.15 -14.25
CA PRO A 86 -5.69 -4.17 -13.16
C PRO A 86 -5.05 -4.47 -11.81
N TYR A 87 -5.68 -3.97 -10.74
CA TYR A 87 -5.19 -4.20 -9.39
C TYR A 87 -5.19 -5.68 -9.03
N LYS A 88 -4.09 -6.16 -8.48
CA LYS A 88 -3.92 -7.53 -8.03
C LYS A 88 -3.19 -7.54 -6.69
N GLY A 89 -3.75 -8.23 -5.72
CA GLY A 89 -3.12 -8.40 -4.42
C GLY A 89 -3.94 -9.37 -3.58
N GLY A 90 -3.28 -10.00 -2.61
CA GLY A 90 -3.91 -10.98 -1.75
C GLY A 90 -4.79 -10.38 -0.67
N LEU A 91 -5.53 -11.24 0.01
CA LEU A 91 -6.29 -10.92 1.21
C LEU A 91 -5.51 -11.39 2.43
N ARG A 92 -5.34 -10.50 3.42
CA ARG A 92 -4.66 -10.83 4.66
C ARG A 92 -5.64 -10.76 5.82
N PHE A 93 -5.75 -11.84 6.57
CA PHE A 93 -6.50 -11.89 7.81
C PHE A 93 -5.51 -11.97 8.97
N HIS A 94 -5.39 -10.90 9.75
CA HIS A 94 -4.55 -10.90 10.93
C HIS A 94 -4.99 -9.76 11.86
N PRO A 95 -5.04 -9.98 13.18
CA PRO A 95 -5.52 -8.96 14.11
C PRO A 95 -4.63 -7.70 14.18
N SER A 96 -3.37 -7.79 13.76
CA SER A 96 -2.47 -6.64 13.74
C SER A 96 -2.65 -5.72 12.53
N VAL A 97 -3.54 -6.04 11.60
CA VAL A 97 -3.71 -5.27 10.37
C VAL A 97 -4.28 -3.88 10.67
N ASN A 98 -3.68 -2.88 10.06
CA ASN A 98 -4.16 -1.50 10.04
C ASN A 98 -3.85 -0.89 8.67
N MET A 99 -4.21 0.37 8.48
CA MET A 99 -3.98 1.04 7.19
C MET A 99 -2.50 1.09 6.81
N SER A 100 -1.60 1.31 7.77
CA SER A 100 -0.16 1.33 7.53
C SER A 100 0.34 0.01 6.93
N ILE A 101 -0.07 -1.11 7.52
CA ILE A 101 0.32 -2.45 7.06
C ILE A 101 -0.26 -2.74 5.68
N ILE A 102 -1.52 -2.36 5.43
CA ILE A 102 -2.14 -2.60 4.12
C ILE A 102 -1.51 -1.73 3.04
N LYS A 103 -1.16 -0.49 3.34
CA LYS A 103 -0.40 0.37 2.42
C LYS A 103 0.99 -0.20 2.14
N PHE A 104 1.68 -0.67 3.19
CA PHE A 104 2.98 -1.34 3.05
C PHE A 104 2.90 -2.53 2.11
N LEU A 105 1.93 -3.42 2.34
CA LEU A 105 1.78 -4.62 1.53
C LEU A 105 1.33 -4.30 0.10
N GLY A 106 0.44 -3.33 -0.08
CA GLY A 106 0.01 -2.87 -1.41
C GLY A 106 1.14 -2.23 -2.19
N PHE A 107 1.98 -1.46 -1.52
CA PHE A 107 3.17 -0.86 -2.12
C PHE A 107 4.16 -1.92 -2.59
N GLU A 108 4.47 -2.89 -1.75
CA GLU A 108 5.34 -4.00 -2.14
C GLU A 108 4.76 -4.85 -3.26
N GLN A 109 3.44 -4.99 -3.30
CA GLN A 109 2.77 -5.76 -4.34
C GLN A 109 2.97 -5.18 -5.74
N ILE A 110 3.14 -3.86 -5.86
CA ILE A 110 3.46 -3.22 -7.14
C ILE A 110 4.71 -3.86 -7.74
N PHE A 111 5.76 -3.97 -6.94
CA PHE A 111 7.06 -4.46 -7.40
C PHE A 111 7.04 -5.97 -7.62
N LYS A 112 6.39 -6.72 -6.74
CA LYS A 112 6.21 -8.17 -6.92
C LYS A 112 5.53 -8.47 -8.25
N ASN A 113 4.43 -7.78 -8.52
CA ASN A 113 3.65 -8.02 -9.74
C ASN A 113 4.41 -7.58 -11.00
N SER A 114 5.17 -6.48 -10.93
CA SER A 114 5.96 -6.03 -12.06
C SER A 114 7.05 -7.02 -12.45
N LEU A 115 7.61 -7.73 -11.47
CA LEU A 115 8.66 -8.74 -11.70
C LEU A 115 8.13 -10.04 -12.30
N THR A 116 6.81 -10.27 -12.29
CA THR A 116 6.22 -11.45 -12.92
C THR A 116 6.14 -11.36 -14.43
N GLY A 117 6.25 -10.16 -15.00
CA GLY A 117 6.05 -9.92 -16.42
C GLY A 117 4.58 -9.89 -16.84
N LEU A 118 3.64 -10.07 -15.91
CA LEU A 118 2.22 -10.02 -16.19
C LEU A 118 1.70 -8.57 -16.14
N PRO A 119 0.68 -8.20 -16.94
CA PRO A 119 0.14 -6.85 -16.95
C PRO A 119 -0.85 -6.64 -15.79
N ILE A 120 -0.37 -6.74 -14.55
CA ILE A 120 -1.17 -6.57 -13.33
C ILE A 120 -0.55 -5.54 -12.41
N GLY A 121 -1.40 -4.70 -11.83
CA GLY A 121 -1.00 -3.68 -10.86
C GLY A 121 -0.93 -4.21 -9.43
N GLY A 122 -0.80 -3.30 -8.46
CA GLY A 122 -0.65 -3.65 -7.04
C GLY A 122 -1.82 -3.20 -6.19
N ALA A 123 -2.29 -4.10 -5.33
CA ALA A 123 -3.33 -3.82 -4.35
C ALA A 123 -3.21 -4.75 -3.15
N LYS A 124 -3.93 -4.42 -2.08
CA LYS A 124 -4.04 -5.29 -0.90
C LYS A 124 -5.40 -5.12 -0.24
N LEU A 125 -5.92 -6.21 0.30
CA LEU A 125 -7.21 -6.26 0.98
C LEU A 125 -7.05 -6.97 2.32
N SER A 126 -7.79 -6.51 3.35
CA SER A 126 -7.81 -7.17 4.65
C SER A 126 -9.13 -6.94 5.37
N LEU A 127 -9.42 -7.84 6.29
CA LEU A 127 -10.52 -7.73 7.24
C LEU A 127 -10.00 -7.94 8.65
N ILE A 128 -10.45 -7.11 9.59
CA ILE A 128 -10.17 -7.28 11.01
C ILE A 128 -11.46 -7.18 11.82
N HIS A 129 -11.49 -7.87 12.95
CA HIS A 129 -12.60 -7.80 13.90
C HIS A 129 -12.44 -6.55 14.77
N ILE A 130 -13.50 -5.76 14.93
CA ILE A 130 -13.41 -4.48 15.64
C ILE A 130 -14.13 -4.45 16.98
N SER A 131 -14.71 -5.56 17.43
CA SER A 131 -15.61 -5.58 18.58
C SER A 131 -14.89 -5.57 19.92
N GLU A 132 -13.60 -5.76 19.97
CA GLU A 132 -12.88 -5.84 21.24
C GLU A 132 -11.73 -4.85 21.28
N PRO A 133 -11.76 -3.89 22.20
CA PRO A 133 -10.56 -3.15 22.56
C PRO A 133 -9.67 -4.10 23.34
N THR A 134 -8.65 -4.56 22.71
CA THR A 134 -7.67 -5.38 23.40
C THR A 134 -6.52 -4.55 23.88
#